data_7d33e0987c986403fcb9408ae0da82b8
#
_entry.id   7d33e0987c986403fcb9408ae0da82b8
#
_cell.length_a   1.000
_cell.length_b   1.000
_cell.length_c   1.000
_cell.angle_alpha   90.00
_cell.angle_beta   90.00
_cell.angle_gamma   90.00
#
_symmetry.space_group_name_H-M   'P 1'
#
loop_
_entity.id
_entity.type
_entity.pdbx_description
1 polymer ?
#
loop_
_entity_poly.entity_id
_entity_poly.type
_entity_poly.pdbx_seq_one_letter_code
_entity_poly.pdbx_strand_id
1 'polypeptide(L)'
;SLEQKVEFFKLLVQIGFKEIEVGFPAASETEYTFLRTLIDRKLIPEDVTIQVLTQAREHIIRKTFEAVKGAPKAIVHVYNSTSVAQREQVFKKSKEEILKIAVEGAKLLKELAEQTEGNFQFEYSPESFTGTEPEYALEVCNAVIDVWQPTPDNKCIINLPVTVQHSMPHVYASQVEYMCENLKYRENVIVSLHPHNDRGSGVSDAELGILAGADRIEGTLFGNGERTGNV
;
A
#
# COMPACT_ATOMS: atom_id res chain seq x y z
N SER A 1 -14.16 17.84 7.00
CA SER A 1 -13.91 17.98 8.44
C SER A 1 -13.60 16.62 9.08
N LEU A 2 -13.13 16.62 10.31
CA LEU A 2 -12.89 15.39 11.09
C LEU A 2 -14.18 14.58 11.24
N GLU A 3 -15.28 15.23 11.55
CA GLU A 3 -16.59 14.60 11.73
C GLU A 3 -17.06 13.90 10.46
N GLN A 4 -16.88 14.53 9.30
CA GLN A 4 -17.23 13.94 8.01
C GLN A 4 -16.39 12.69 7.72
N LYS A 5 -15.10 12.70 8.04
CA LYS A 5 -14.24 11.51 7.89
C LYS A 5 -14.71 10.36 8.80
N VAL A 6 -15.06 10.65 10.04
CA VAL A 6 -15.60 9.65 10.98
C VAL A 6 -16.92 9.06 10.48
N GLU A 7 -17.84 9.90 10.00
CA GLU A 7 -19.12 9.44 9.45
C GLU A 7 -18.92 8.60 8.19
N PHE A 8 -17.97 8.98 7.30
CA PHE A 8 -17.65 8.21 6.12
C PHE A 8 -17.02 6.85 6.48
N PHE A 9 -16.13 6.80 7.46
CA PHE A 9 -15.59 5.54 7.97
C PHE A 9 -16.71 4.61 8.47
N LYS A 10 -17.63 5.12 9.26
CA LYS A 10 -18.80 4.34 9.73
C LYS A 10 -19.66 3.84 8.57
N LEU A 11 -19.86 4.65 7.53
CA LEU A 11 -20.59 4.24 6.33
C LEU A 11 -19.89 3.08 5.64
N LEU A 12 -18.57 3.13 5.45
CA LEU A 12 -17.79 2.04 4.85
C LEU A 12 -17.91 0.75 5.65
N VAL A 13 -17.87 0.84 6.98
CA VAL A 13 -18.11 -0.30 7.88
C VAL A 13 -19.53 -0.87 7.70
N GLN A 14 -20.55 -0.01 7.61
CA GLN A 14 -21.96 -0.43 7.40
C GLN A 14 -22.17 -1.11 6.04
N ILE A 15 -21.49 -0.65 4.99
CA ILE A 15 -21.49 -1.28 3.66
C ILE A 15 -20.88 -2.69 3.73
N GLY A 16 -19.96 -2.93 4.65
CA GLY A 16 -19.36 -4.24 4.88
C GLY A 16 -17.89 -4.36 4.52
N PHE A 17 -17.20 -3.24 4.24
CA PHE A 17 -15.76 -3.27 4.02
C PHE A 17 -15.00 -3.74 5.26
N LYS A 18 -14.02 -4.62 5.07
CA LYS A 18 -13.23 -5.23 6.14
C LYS A 18 -11.79 -4.72 6.20
N GLU A 19 -11.32 -4.13 5.13
CA GLU A 19 -10.05 -3.40 5.07
C GLU A 19 -10.33 -1.99 4.60
N ILE A 20 -9.96 -0.99 5.40
CA ILE A 20 -10.27 0.42 5.14
C ILE A 20 -9.03 1.27 5.35
N GLU A 21 -8.51 1.87 4.27
CA GLU A 21 -7.45 2.86 4.41
C GLU A 21 -8.01 4.16 5.01
N VAL A 22 -7.41 4.59 6.11
CA VAL A 22 -7.84 5.77 6.88
C VAL A 22 -6.92 6.97 6.67
N GLY A 23 -5.99 6.85 5.73
CA GLY A 23 -5.14 7.93 5.26
C GLY A 23 -3.67 7.85 5.67
N PHE A 24 -3.00 8.99 5.61
CA PHE A 24 -1.57 9.14 5.85
C PHE A 24 -1.34 9.96 7.14
N PRO A 25 -1.27 9.32 8.31
CA PRO A 25 -1.29 10.03 9.60
C PRO A 25 -0.09 10.96 9.82
N ALA A 26 1.04 10.71 9.17
CA ALA A 26 2.21 11.59 9.25
C ALA A 26 2.14 12.80 8.31
N ALA A 27 1.16 12.87 7.40
CA ALA A 27 1.06 13.95 6.41
C ALA A 27 0.48 15.25 6.98
N SER A 28 -0.42 15.16 7.94
CA SER A 28 -1.05 16.33 8.56
C SER A 28 -1.66 16.03 9.93
N GLU A 29 -1.84 17.09 10.71
CA GLU A 29 -2.53 17.00 12.01
C GLU A 29 -3.97 16.47 11.89
N THR A 30 -4.66 16.79 10.80
CA THR A 30 -6.02 16.30 10.55
C THR A 30 -6.03 14.79 10.34
N GLU A 31 -5.10 14.25 9.57
CA GLU A 31 -4.96 12.81 9.34
C GLU A 31 -4.60 12.07 10.64
N TYR A 32 -3.64 12.62 11.38
CA TYR A 32 -3.24 12.09 12.67
C TYR A 32 -4.42 12.05 13.65
N THR A 33 -5.12 13.17 13.82
CA THR A 33 -6.26 13.30 14.73
C THR A 33 -7.42 12.38 14.33
N PHE A 34 -7.66 12.21 13.03
CA PHE A 34 -8.69 11.29 12.53
C PHE A 34 -8.40 9.86 12.96
N LEU A 35 -7.20 9.36 12.70
CA LEU A 35 -6.79 8.01 13.10
C LEU A 35 -6.89 7.84 14.62
N ARG A 36 -6.35 8.78 15.40
CA ARG A 36 -6.44 8.72 16.87
C ARG A 36 -7.89 8.72 17.35
N THR A 37 -8.76 9.50 16.71
CA THR A 37 -10.19 9.52 17.05
C THR A 37 -10.84 8.15 16.86
N LEU A 38 -10.52 7.44 15.75
CA LEU A 38 -11.05 6.08 15.52
C LEU A 38 -10.58 5.11 16.60
N ILE A 39 -9.31 5.17 16.99
CA ILE A 39 -8.71 4.27 17.98
C ILE A 39 -9.20 4.61 19.40
N ASP A 40 -9.06 5.87 19.84
CA ASP A 40 -9.32 6.29 21.21
C ASP A 40 -10.81 6.19 21.57
N ARG A 41 -11.69 6.41 20.58
CA ARG A 41 -13.15 6.25 20.76
C ARG A 41 -13.64 4.83 20.46
N LYS A 42 -12.74 3.88 20.17
CA LYS A 42 -13.06 2.48 19.87
C LYS A 42 -14.11 2.33 18.75
N LEU A 43 -13.93 3.09 17.67
CA LEU A 43 -14.86 3.09 16.53
C LEU A 43 -14.53 2.01 15.49
N ILE A 44 -13.41 1.31 15.63
CA ILE A 44 -12.96 0.25 14.72
C ILE A 44 -13.55 -1.08 15.23
N PRO A 45 -14.44 -1.74 14.45
CA PRO A 45 -14.94 -3.07 14.82
C PRO A 45 -13.82 -4.12 14.84
N GLU A 46 -14.01 -5.19 15.62
CA GLU A 46 -13.01 -6.28 15.76
C GLU A 46 -12.71 -7.02 14.44
N ASP A 47 -13.67 -7.03 13.53
CA ASP A 47 -13.58 -7.69 12.22
C ASP A 47 -13.14 -6.75 11.09
N VAL A 48 -12.74 -5.51 11.43
CA VAL A 48 -12.22 -4.50 10.49
C VAL A 48 -10.74 -4.26 10.76
N THR A 49 -9.95 -4.28 9.69
CA THR A 49 -8.54 -3.90 9.68
C THR A 49 -8.41 -2.51 9.07
N ILE A 50 -7.81 -1.59 9.79
CA ILE A 50 -7.48 -0.27 9.21
C ILE A 50 -6.16 -0.35 8.45
N GLN A 51 -6.03 0.46 7.40
CA GLN A 51 -4.78 0.62 6.66
C GLN A 51 -4.29 2.06 6.80
N VAL A 52 -2.98 2.23 6.97
CA VAL A 52 -2.34 3.54 7.07
C VAL A 52 -1.17 3.63 6.13
N LEU A 53 -1.09 4.72 5.37
CA LEU A 53 -0.02 4.97 4.42
C LEU A 53 1.19 5.61 5.12
N THR A 54 2.38 5.21 4.73
CA THR A 54 3.64 5.82 5.18
C THR A 54 4.69 5.80 4.07
N GLN A 55 5.47 6.86 3.96
CA GLN A 55 6.61 6.89 3.06
C GLN A 55 7.82 6.21 3.70
N ALA A 56 8.69 5.56 2.90
CA ALA A 56 9.91 4.90 3.36
C ALA A 56 10.98 5.92 3.81
N ARG A 57 10.67 6.67 4.86
CA ARG A 57 11.54 7.63 5.57
C ARG A 57 11.40 7.43 7.06
N GLU A 58 12.51 7.31 7.77
CA GLU A 58 12.52 6.95 9.19
C GLU A 58 11.57 7.79 10.05
N HIS A 59 11.65 9.13 9.98
CA HIS A 59 10.80 10.01 10.79
C HIS A 59 9.31 9.89 10.46
N ILE A 60 8.97 9.60 9.20
CA ILE A 60 7.58 9.37 8.75
C ILE A 60 7.06 8.05 9.31
N ILE A 61 7.85 6.97 9.18
CA ILE A 61 7.48 5.64 9.68
C ILE A 61 7.29 5.68 11.20
N ARG A 62 8.22 6.30 11.94
CA ARG A 62 8.08 6.45 13.40
C ARG A 62 6.82 7.20 13.80
N LYS A 63 6.50 8.28 13.10
CA LYS A 63 5.26 9.05 13.35
C LYS A 63 4.01 8.21 13.03
N THR A 64 4.06 7.38 12.02
CA THR A 64 2.95 6.46 11.67
C THR A 64 2.72 5.43 12.78
N PHE A 65 3.79 4.82 13.33
CA PHE A 65 3.65 3.88 14.45
C PHE A 65 3.17 4.54 15.75
N GLU A 66 3.59 5.78 16.01
CA GLU A 66 3.02 6.58 17.10
C GLU A 66 1.51 6.75 16.94
N ALA A 67 1.06 7.07 15.72
CA ALA A 67 -0.33 7.31 15.42
C ALA A 67 -1.21 6.04 15.47
N VAL A 68 -0.68 4.88 15.06
CA VAL A 68 -1.45 3.63 14.97
C VAL A 68 -1.45 2.81 16.27
N LYS A 69 -0.69 3.22 17.26
CA LYS A 69 -0.60 2.53 18.56
C LYS A 69 -1.97 2.32 19.19
N GLY A 70 -2.26 1.08 19.57
CA GLY A 70 -3.53 0.70 20.18
C GLY A 70 -4.65 0.37 19.19
N ALA A 71 -4.38 0.36 17.88
CA ALA A 71 -5.31 -0.16 16.89
C ALA A 71 -5.45 -1.70 17.06
N PRO A 72 -6.67 -2.26 16.96
CA PRO A 72 -6.88 -3.71 17.11
C PRO A 72 -6.12 -4.52 16.04
N LYS A 73 -6.22 -4.08 14.79
CA LYS A 73 -5.53 -4.64 13.61
C LYS A 73 -5.21 -3.51 12.64
N ALA A 74 -3.98 -3.47 12.15
CA ALA A 74 -3.59 -2.45 11.19
C ALA A 74 -2.66 -3.02 10.10
N ILE A 75 -2.91 -2.60 8.85
CA ILE A 75 -1.97 -2.72 7.74
C ILE A 75 -1.14 -1.44 7.73
N VAL A 76 0.18 -1.56 7.82
CA VAL A 76 1.11 -0.45 7.63
C VAL A 76 1.65 -0.53 6.21
N HIS A 77 1.15 0.37 5.36
CA HIS A 77 1.45 0.43 3.94
C HIS A 77 2.61 1.39 3.68
N VAL A 78 3.79 0.86 3.42
CA VAL A 78 4.98 1.65 3.09
C VAL A 78 5.24 1.68 1.60
N TYR A 79 5.65 2.84 1.09
CA TYR A 79 5.99 3.02 -0.31
C TYR A 79 7.27 3.84 -0.51
N ASN A 80 7.91 3.62 -1.63
CA ASN A 80 8.88 4.53 -2.23
C ASN A 80 8.85 4.41 -3.76
N SER A 81 9.18 5.51 -4.45
CA SER A 81 9.14 5.54 -5.91
C SER A 81 10.30 4.76 -6.51
N THR A 82 10.00 3.94 -7.51
CA THR A 82 10.95 3.04 -8.18
C THR A 82 11.12 3.29 -9.68
N SER A 83 10.25 4.12 -10.28
CA SER A 83 10.26 4.37 -11.72
C SER A 83 11.54 5.02 -12.24
N VAL A 84 11.84 4.80 -13.53
CA VAL A 84 12.98 5.40 -14.23
C VAL A 84 12.97 6.92 -14.06
N ALA A 85 11.84 7.57 -14.33
CA ALA A 85 11.72 9.02 -14.24
C ALA A 85 12.00 9.56 -12.85
N GLN A 86 11.49 8.89 -11.82
CA GLN A 86 11.71 9.29 -10.43
C GLN A 86 13.17 9.09 -10.01
N ARG A 87 13.76 7.97 -10.35
CA ARG A 87 15.17 7.69 -10.03
C ARG A 87 16.12 8.71 -10.66
N GLU A 88 15.97 8.95 -11.97
CA GLU A 88 16.92 9.76 -12.75
C GLU A 88 16.71 11.27 -12.61
N GLN A 89 15.45 11.72 -12.59
CA GLN A 89 15.13 13.15 -12.67
C GLN A 89 14.85 13.78 -11.30
N VAL A 90 14.21 13.03 -10.39
CA VAL A 90 13.79 13.57 -9.08
C VAL A 90 14.82 13.25 -8.01
N PHE A 91 15.09 11.97 -7.77
CA PHE A 91 15.99 11.57 -6.68
C PHE A 91 17.46 11.59 -7.09
N LYS A 92 17.76 11.44 -8.37
CA LYS A 92 19.13 11.30 -8.90
C LYS A 92 19.89 10.19 -8.17
N LYS A 93 19.24 9.02 -8.05
CA LYS A 93 19.73 7.85 -7.32
C LYS A 93 19.79 6.62 -8.22
N SER A 94 20.77 5.77 -7.94
CA SER A 94 20.90 4.48 -8.61
C SER A 94 19.78 3.49 -8.16
N LYS A 95 19.64 2.39 -8.89
CA LYS A 95 18.73 1.29 -8.53
C LYS A 95 19.06 0.74 -7.13
N GLU A 96 20.34 0.54 -6.82
CA GLU A 96 20.81 0.04 -5.53
C GLU A 96 20.47 0.99 -4.38
N GLU A 97 20.58 2.30 -4.58
CA GLU A 97 20.21 3.30 -3.57
C GLU A 97 18.71 3.32 -3.30
N ILE A 98 17.88 3.19 -4.34
CA ILE A 98 16.41 3.14 -4.22
C ILE A 98 15.98 1.83 -3.55
N LEU A 99 16.58 0.69 -3.94
CA LEU A 99 16.33 -0.61 -3.29
C LEU A 99 16.69 -0.55 -1.80
N LYS A 100 17.82 0.09 -1.46
CA LYS A 100 18.24 0.27 -0.06
C LYS A 100 17.18 1.03 0.75
N ILE A 101 16.56 2.08 0.18
CA ILE A 101 15.47 2.82 0.85
C ILE A 101 14.30 1.89 1.18
N ALA A 102 13.88 1.04 0.23
CA ALA A 102 12.80 0.08 0.46
C ALA A 102 13.14 -0.92 1.57
N VAL A 103 14.35 -1.50 1.53
CA VAL A 103 14.83 -2.48 2.51
C VAL A 103 14.96 -1.87 3.91
N GLU A 104 15.51 -0.66 4.02
CA GLU A 104 15.63 0.05 5.31
C GLU A 104 14.24 0.40 5.88
N GLY A 105 13.31 0.83 5.03
CA GLY A 105 11.91 1.03 5.42
C GLY A 105 11.27 -0.26 5.93
N ALA A 106 11.43 -1.36 5.21
CA ALA A 106 10.88 -2.65 5.60
C ALA A 106 11.44 -3.16 6.93
N LYS A 107 12.75 -3.00 7.17
CA LYS A 107 13.40 -3.34 8.45
C LYS A 107 12.84 -2.52 9.60
N LEU A 108 12.68 -1.22 9.39
CA LEU A 108 12.17 -0.32 10.42
C LEU A 108 10.71 -0.63 10.76
N LEU A 109 9.86 -0.97 9.76
CA LEU A 109 8.50 -1.43 10.03
C LEU A 109 8.50 -2.65 10.96
N LYS A 110 9.32 -3.66 10.64
CA LYS A 110 9.43 -4.88 11.43
C LYS A 110 9.88 -4.59 12.86
N GLU A 111 10.95 -3.80 13.02
CA GLU A 111 11.46 -3.38 14.33
C GLU A 111 10.40 -2.67 15.17
N LEU A 112 9.70 -1.69 14.60
CA LEU A 112 8.70 -0.92 15.33
C LEU A 112 7.44 -1.73 15.65
N ALA A 113 7.04 -2.66 14.77
CA ALA A 113 5.92 -3.56 15.05
C ALA A 113 6.21 -4.48 16.24
N GLU A 114 7.45 -4.97 16.39
CA GLU A 114 7.87 -5.76 17.55
C GLU A 114 7.87 -4.96 18.87
N GLN A 115 8.04 -3.64 18.79
CA GLN A 115 8.08 -2.72 19.94
C GLN A 115 6.72 -2.08 20.25
N THR A 116 5.74 -2.23 19.37
CA THR A 116 4.43 -1.57 19.50
C THR A 116 3.35 -2.61 19.76
N GLU A 117 2.53 -2.37 20.80
CA GLU A 117 1.37 -3.23 21.05
C GLU A 117 0.35 -3.12 19.92
N GLY A 118 -0.02 -4.27 19.32
CA GLY A 118 -0.97 -4.34 18.22
C GLY A 118 -0.74 -5.57 17.33
N ASN A 119 -1.65 -5.77 16.38
CA ASN A 119 -1.53 -6.78 15.33
C ASN A 119 -1.27 -6.06 14.00
N PHE A 120 -0.04 -6.16 13.48
CA PHE A 120 0.40 -5.44 12.29
C PHE A 120 0.63 -6.40 11.13
N GLN A 121 0.05 -6.06 9.99
CA GLN A 121 0.37 -6.62 8.69
C GLN A 121 1.09 -5.55 7.86
N PHE A 122 2.00 -5.96 6.99
CA PHE A 122 2.78 -5.01 6.19
C PHE A 122 2.37 -5.06 4.73
N GLU A 123 2.31 -3.88 4.14
CA GLU A 123 2.11 -3.69 2.71
C GLU A 123 3.25 -2.83 2.14
N TYR A 124 3.74 -3.21 0.96
CA TYR A 124 4.74 -2.44 0.21
C TYR A 124 4.25 -2.13 -1.20
N SER A 125 4.43 -0.87 -1.60
CA SER A 125 4.23 -0.42 -2.98
C SER A 125 5.53 0.07 -3.60
N PRO A 126 6.00 -0.52 -4.72
CA PRO A 126 6.95 0.14 -5.62
C PRO A 126 6.20 1.23 -6.40
N GLU A 127 6.12 2.44 -5.84
CA GLU A 127 5.35 3.54 -6.41
C GLU A 127 5.77 3.81 -7.85
N SER A 128 4.79 4.14 -8.70
CA SER A 128 4.96 4.22 -10.15
C SER A 128 5.41 2.89 -10.78
N PHE A 129 4.81 1.79 -10.34
CA PHE A 129 5.12 0.43 -10.82
C PHE A 129 5.07 0.34 -12.35
N THR A 130 4.06 0.91 -13.00
CA THR A 130 3.90 0.89 -14.45
C THR A 130 4.98 1.67 -15.22
N GLY A 131 5.73 2.54 -14.54
CA GLY A 131 6.90 3.25 -15.07
C GLY A 131 8.24 2.67 -14.61
N THR A 132 8.21 1.49 -13.97
CA THR A 132 9.38 0.76 -13.46
C THR A 132 9.63 -0.45 -14.34
N GLU A 133 10.90 -0.80 -14.58
CA GLU A 133 11.24 -2.05 -15.27
C GLU A 133 10.72 -3.24 -14.44
N PRO A 134 9.99 -4.21 -15.04
CA PRO A 134 9.38 -5.31 -14.29
C PRO A 134 10.38 -6.12 -13.46
N GLU A 135 11.57 -6.38 -14.02
CA GLU A 135 12.63 -7.11 -13.35
C GLU A 135 13.16 -6.37 -12.12
N TYR A 136 13.27 -5.05 -12.22
CA TYR A 136 13.70 -4.21 -11.10
C TYR A 136 12.61 -4.07 -10.03
N ALA A 137 11.35 -3.95 -10.43
CA ALA A 137 10.22 -3.97 -9.49
C ALA A 137 10.19 -5.29 -8.71
N LEU A 138 10.40 -6.41 -9.41
CA LEU A 138 10.50 -7.74 -8.80
C LEU A 138 11.67 -7.83 -7.82
N GLU A 139 12.84 -7.33 -8.19
CA GLU A 139 14.04 -7.30 -7.34
C GLU A 139 13.76 -6.56 -6.03
N VAL A 140 13.18 -5.36 -6.11
CA VAL A 140 12.87 -4.53 -4.93
C VAL A 140 11.80 -5.22 -4.06
N CYS A 141 10.71 -5.71 -4.65
CA CYS A 141 9.67 -6.42 -3.91
C CYS A 141 10.22 -7.67 -3.21
N ASN A 142 11.02 -8.48 -3.88
CA ASN A 142 11.64 -9.67 -3.29
C ASN A 142 12.62 -9.31 -2.16
N ALA A 143 13.35 -8.21 -2.26
CA ALA A 143 14.24 -7.73 -1.19
C ALA A 143 13.44 -7.30 0.06
N VAL A 144 12.27 -6.67 -0.11
CA VAL A 144 11.35 -6.33 0.99
C VAL A 144 10.75 -7.59 1.61
N ILE A 145 10.27 -8.52 0.80
CA ILE A 145 9.71 -9.81 1.25
C ILE A 145 10.74 -10.61 2.04
N ASP A 146 12.00 -10.62 1.61
CA ASP A 146 13.09 -11.29 2.32
C ASP A 146 13.35 -10.70 3.72
N VAL A 147 13.05 -9.42 3.94
CA VAL A 147 13.10 -8.80 5.29
C VAL A 147 11.93 -9.26 6.14
N TRP A 148 10.72 -9.28 5.57
CA TRP A 148 9.50 -9.58 6.33
C TRP A 148 9.29 -11.07 6.58
N GLN A 149 9.72 -11.92 5.64
CA GLN A 149 9.59 -13.39 5.71
C GLN A 149 8.14 -13.82 6.03
N PRO A 150 7.18 -13.53 5.13
CA PRO A 150 5.77 -13.80 5.40
C PRO A 150 5.50 -15.30 5.60
N THR A 151 4.51 -15.60 6.42
CA THR A 151 4.07 -16.95 6.75
C THR A 151 2.58 -17.10 6.41
N PRO A 152 2.03 -18.33 6.41
CA PRO A 152 0.60 -18.53 6.20
C PRO A 152 -0.28 -17.77 7.20
N ASP A 153 0.19 -17.61 8.45
CA ASP A 153 -0.53 -16.92 9.53
C ASP A 153 -0.31 -15.41 9.54
N ASN A 154 0.74 -14.93 8.87
CA ASN A 154 1.07 -13.50 8.76
C ASN A 154 1.58 -13.18 7.35
N LYS A 155 0.64 -13.08 6.43
CA LYS A 155 0.93 -12.72 5.03
C LYS A 155 1.30 -11.26 4.91
N CYS A 156 2.18 -10.93 3.96
CA CYS A 156 2.41 -9.55 3.55
C CYS A 156 1.64 -9.22 2.27
N ILE A 157 1.51 -7.93 1.99
CA ILE A 157 0.85 -7.42 0.79
C ILE A 157 1.92 -6.75 -0.07
N ILE A 158 1.95 -7.09 -1.35
CA ILE A 158 2.67 -6.35 -2.40
C ILE A 158 1.64 -5.70 -3.29
N ASN A 159 1.60 -4.38 -3.26
CA ASN A 159 0.66 -3.61 -4.04
C ASN A 159 1.35 -3.06 -5.30
N LEU A 160 0.74 -3.24 -6.45
CA LEU A 160 1.26 -2.88 -7.77
C LEU A 160 0.48 -1.67 -8.33
N PRO A 161 0.85 -0.42 -7.98
CA PRO A 161 0.02 0.73 -8.32
C PRO A 161 0.19 1.15 -9.79
N VAL A 162 -0.94 1.35 -10.46
CA VAL A 162 -0.99 2.13 -11.69
C VAL A 162 -1.02 3.62 -11.30
N THR A 163 0.12 4.14 -10.84
CA THR A 163 0.23 5.54 -10.38
C THR A 163 -0.14 6.51 -11.50
N VAL A 164 0.26 6.19 -12.73
CA VAL A 164 -0.21 6.84 -13.97
C VAL A 164 -0.43 5.75 -15.02
N GLN A 165 -1.54 5.85 -15.75
CA GLN A 165 -1.83 4.91 -16.84
C GLN A 165 -0.97 5.23 -18.08
N HIS A 166 0.20 4.60 -18.19
CA HIS A 166 1.12 4.77 -19.32
C HIS A 166 0.77 3.90 -20.52
N SER A 167 0.12 2.76 -20.31
CA SER A 167 -0.07 1.72 -21.31
C SER A 167 -1.52 1.22 -21.38
N MET A 168 -1.76 0.27 -22.26
CA MET A 168 -3.05 -0.44 -22.36
C MET A 168 -3.21 -1.45 -21.22
N PRO A 169 -4.43 -1.76 -20.77
CA PRO A 169 -4.69 -2.66 -19.64
C PRO A 169 -4.05 -4.05 -19.75
N HIS A 170 -3.97 -4.62 -20.95
CA HIS A 170 -3.32 -5.92 -21.15
C HIS A 170 -1.80 -5.89 -20.90
N VAL A 171 -1.15 -4.74 -21.10
CA VAL A 171 0.28 -4.57 -20.77
C VAL A 171 0.46 -4.58 -19.26
N TYR A 172 -0.38 -3.87 -18.53
CA TYR A 172 -0.39 -3.92 -17.07
C TYR A 172 -0.68 -5.32 -16.54
N ALA A 173 -1.68 -6.01 -17.11
CA ALA A 173 -1.99 -7.40 -16.75
C ALA A 173 -0.78 -8.33 -16.95
N SER A 174 -0.04 -8.19 -18.06
CA SER A 174 1.20 -8.97 -18.28
C SER A 174 2.29 -8.66 -17.26
N GLN A 175 2.40 -7.41 -16.79
CA GLN A 175 3.31 -7.06 -15.70
C GLN A 175 2.87 -7.69 -14.37
N VAL A 176 1.57 -7.70 -14.08
CA VAL A 176 1.00 -8.36 -12.89
C VAL A 176 1.25 -9.88 -12.94
N GLU A 177 0.98 -10.53 -14.08
CA GLU A 177 1.26 -11.95 -14.29
C GLU A 177 2.73 -12.27 -14.01
N TYR A 178 3.65 -11.51 -14.61
CA TYR A 178 5.09 -11.64 -14.37
C TYR A 178 5.45 -11.55 -12.88
N MET A 179 4.87 -10.58 -12.15
CA MET A 179 5.10 -10.45 -10.71
C MET A 179 4.54 -11.67 -9.95
N CYS A 180 3.30 -12.09 -10.26
CA CYS A 180 2.65 -13.22 -9.59
C CYS A 180 3.44 -14.54 -9.79
N GLU A 181 4.05 -14.75 -10.95
CA GLU A 181 4.83 -15.94 -11.25
C GLU A 181 6.22 -15.95 -10.60
N ASN A 182 6.80 -14.78 -10.29
CA ASN A 182 8.19 -14.67 -9.90
C ASN A 182 8.42 -14.14 -8.46
N LEU A 183 7.39 -13.67 -7.77
CA LEU A 183 7.49 -13.24 -6.36
C LEU A 183 7.85 -14.43 -5.47
N LYS A 184 8.83 -14.22 -4.59
CA LYS A 184 9.18 -15.18 -3.53
C LYS A 184 8.00 -15.38 -2.57
N TYR A 185 7.89 -16.58 -2.01
CA TYR A 185 6.84 -16.93 -1.03
C TYR A 185 5.43 -16.56 -1.51
N ARG A 186 5.14 -16.73 -2.80
CA ARG A 186 3.90 -16.29 -3.44
C ARG A 186 2.63 -16.69 -2.68
N GLU A 187 2.60 -17.88 -2.08
CA GLU A 187 1.50 -18.39 -1.28
C GLU A 187 1.25 -17.61 0.03
N ASN A 188 2.27 -16.87 0.49
CA ASN A 188 2.23 -16.04 1.68
C ASN A 188 2.21 -14.52 1.35
N VAL A 189 2.10 -14.19 0.06
CA VAL A 189 2.03 -12.81 -0.43
C VAL A 189 0.66 -12.57 -1.04
N ILE A 190 -0.02 -11.52 -0.61
CA ILE A 190 -1.23 -10.99 -1.24
C ILE A 190 -0.79 -9.98 -2.28
N VAL A 191 -1.08 -10.23 -3.55
CA VAL A 191 -0.82 -9.25 -4.61
C VAL A 191 -2.04 -8.36 -4.75
N SER A 192 -1.86 -7.08 -4.46
CA SER A 192 -2.87 -6.03 -4.52
C SER A 192 -2.67 -5.12 -5.72
N LEU A 193 -3.74 -4.59 -6.25
CA LEU A 193 -3.74 -3.65 -7.37
C LEU A 193 -4.34 -2.32 -6.93
N HIS A 194 -3.76 -1.22 -7.42
CA HIS A 194 -4.22 0.14 -7.13
C HIS A 194 -4.27 0.97 -8.42
N PRO A 195 -5.29 0.79 -9.27
CA PRO A 195 -5.35 1.49 -10.54
C PRO A 195 -5.94 2.89 -10.41
N HIS A 196 -5.21 3.89 -10.95
CA HIS A 196 -5.76 5.19 -11.29
C HIS A 196 -6.42 5.15 -12.66
N ASN A 197 -7.25 6.14 -12.96
CA ASN A 197 -8.15 6.13 -14.13
C ASN A 197 -7.81 7.21 -15.17
N ASP A 198 -6.52 7.52 -15.35
CA ASP A 198 -6.07 8.63 -16.22
C ASP A 198 -6.54 8.50 -17.67
N ARG A 199 -6.68 7.28 -18.17
CA ARG A 199 -7.14 6.97 -19.54
C ARG A 199 -8.58 6.51 -19.59
N GLY A 200 -9.30 6.47 -18.47
CA GLY A 200 -10.65 5.93 -18.38
C GLY A 200 -10.72 4.40 -18.49
N SER A 201 -9.63 3.69 -18.30
CA SER A 201 -9.54 2.23 -18.40
C SER A 201 -9.10 1.54 -17.10
N GLY A 202 -9.16 2.23 -15.96
CA GLY A 202 -8.75 1.69 -14.66
C GLY A 202 -9.55 0.45 -14.23
N VAL A 203 -10.84 0.37 -14.55
CA VAL A 203 -11.64 -0.85 -14.32
C VAL A 203 -11.05 -2.04 -15.08
N SER A 204 -10.65 -1.84 -16.35
CA SER A 204 -10.03 -2.90 -17.14
C SER A 204 -8.65 -3.29 -16.62
N ASP A 205 -7.88 -2.34 -16.05
CA ASP A 205 -6.62 -2.66 -15.37
C ASP A 205 -6.89 -3.58 -14.16
N ALA A 206 -7.90 -3.28 -13.36
CA ALA A 206 -8.30 -4.08 -12.21
C ALA A 206 -8.76 -5.49 -12.62
N GLU A 207 -9.71 -5.58 -13.56
CA GLU A 207 -10.30 -6.86 -14.01
C GLU A 207 -9.24 -7.78 -14.64
N LEU A 208 -8.45 -7.26 -15.57
CA LEU A 208 -7.39 -8.03 -16.22
C LEU A 208 -6.26 -8.37 -15.26
N GLY A 209 -5.93 -7.50 -14.31
CA GLY A 209 -4.94 -7.78 -13.27
C GLY A 209 -5.37 -8.92 -12.33
N ILE A 210 -6.65 -9.02 -11.97
CA ILE A 210 -7.19 -10.17 -11.22
C ILE A 210 -7.11 -11.44 -12.05
N LEU A 211 -7.45 -11.40 -13.34
CA LEU A 211 -7.30 -12.54 -14.23
C LEU A 211 -5.84 -12.97 -14.39
N ALA A 212 -4.90 -12.04 -14.27
CA ALA A 212 -3.46 -12.27 -14.31
C ALA A 212 -2.86 -12.84 -13.01
N GLY A 213 -3.69 -13.04 -11.97
CA GLY A 213 -3.29 -13.70 -10.73
C GLY A 213 -3.19 -12.83 -9.48
N ALA A 214 -3.62 -11.57 -9.53
CA ALA A 214 -3.73 -10.73 -8.33
C ALA A 214 -4.85 -11.20 -7.40
N ASP A 215 -4.72 -10.90 -6.11
CA ASP A 215 -5.62 -11.39 -5.05
C ASP A 215 -6.57 -10.30 -4.53
N ARG A 216 -6.22 -9.01 -4.70
CA ARG A 216 -6.87 -7.89 -4.02
C ARG A 216 -6.87 -6.64 -4.92
N ILE A 217 -7.87 -5.79 -4.74
CA ILE A 217 -7.93 -4.47 -5.38
C ILE A 217 -8.14 -3.42 -4.30
N GLU A 218 -7.42 -2.31 -4.39
CA GLU A 218 -7.67 -1.08 -3.66
C GLU A 218 -8.35 -0.07 -4.56
N GLY A 219 -9.36 0.59 -4.03
CA GLY A 219 -10.08 1.61 -4.77
C GLY A 219 -10.80 2.58 -3.86
N THR A 220 -11.62 3.45 -4.43
CA THR A 220 -12.43 4.42 -3.70
C THR A 220 -13.90 4.24 -4.04
N LEU A 221 -14.78 4.42 -3.04
CA LEU A 221 -16.21 4.11 -3.16
C LEU A 221 -16.88 4.81 -4.35
N PHE A 222 -16.44 6.00 -4.71
CA PHE A 222 -17.04 6.81 -5.79
C PHE A 222 -16.04 7.18 -6.89
N GLY A 223 -14.93 6.45 -7.00
CA GLY A 223 -13.88 6.76 -7.98
C GLY A 223 -13.14 8.08 -7.72
N ASN A 224 -13.16 8.58 -6.48
CA ASN A 224 -12.45 9.79 -6.11
C ASN A 224 -10.94 9.49 -6.00
N GLY A 225 -10.13 10.52 -6.11
CA GLY A 225 -8.68 10.40 -5.95
C GLY A 225 -7.94 11.49 -6.70
N GLU A 226 -6.65 11.30 -6.86
CA GLU A 226 -5.81 12.23 -7.61
C GLU A 226 -6.22 12.26 -9.08
N ARG A 227 -6.17 13.44 -9.68
CA ARG A 227 -6.48 13.69 -11.09
C ARG A 227 -7.88 13.21 -11.48
N THR A 228 -7.98 12.12 -12.25
CA THR A 228 -9.23 11.50 -12.69
C THR A 228 -9.82 10.52 -11.69
N GLY A 229 -9.11 10.24 -10.61
CA GLY A 229 -9.53 9.35 -9.54
C GLY A 229 -9.01 7.91 -9.65
N ASN A 230 -9.44 7.12 -8.71
CA ASN A 230 -9.13 5.69 -8.58
C ASN A 230 -10.32 4.85 -9.06
N VAL A 231 -10.11 3.55 -9.20
CA VAL A 231 -11.20 2.60 -9.44
C VAL A 231 -11.90 2.25 -8.14
#